data_bbac641ab0d9815b5159bec8a5595486
#
_entry.id   bbac641ab0d9815b5159bec8a5595486
#
_cell.length_a   1.000
_cell.length_b   1.000
_cell.length_c   1.000
_cell.angle_alpha   90.00
_cell.angle_beta   90.00
_cell.angle_gamma   90.00
#
_symmetry.space_group_name_H-M   'P 1'
#
loop_
_entity.id
_entity.type
_entity.pdbx_description
1 polymer ?
#
loop_
_entity_poly.entity_id
_entity_poly.type
_entity_poly.pdbx_seq_one_letter_code
_entity_poly.pdbx_strand_id
1 'polypeptide(L)'
;MTVEFTIDLKPITKKNSQQIVTGKNGRPFIIPSAAYKKYEKACKPFMPKVTEPIDYPVNVKAVFYMQTKRKVDLTNLHEALHDILVKYGVLEDDNFKIIQSTDGSRVSYDKWNPRTEVEITRAGDDIECD
;
A
#
# COMPACT_ATOMS: atom_id res chain seq x y z
N MET A 1 5.24 -6.85 18.59
CA MET A 1 6.18 -6.34 17.59
C MET A 1 5.51 -5.27 16.74
N THR A 2 6.20 -4.19 16.53
CA THR A 2 5.70 -3.06 15.74
C THR A 2 6.75 -2.70 14.69
N VAL A 3 6.30 -2.56 13.45
CA VAL A 3 7.14 -2.10 12.35
C VAL A 3 6.60 -0.75 11.89
N GLU A 4 7.40 0.29 12.00
CA GLU A 4 7.01 1.64 11.61
C GLU A 4 7.97 2.16 10.54
N PHE A 5 7.41 2.78 9.51
CA PHE A 5 8.22 3.42 8.48
C PHE A 5 7.38 4.45 7.73
N THR A 6 8.07 5.31 6.99
CA THR A 6 7.42 6.36 6.19
C THR A 6 7.91 6.25 4.76
N ILE A 7 6.96 6.25 3.84
CA ILE A 7 7.25 6.38 2.41
C ILE A 7 7.14 7.87 2.10
N ASP A 8 8.27 8.53 1.97
CA ASP A 8 8.33 9.99 1.81
C ASP A 8 8.16 10.38 0.34
N LEU A 9 7.05 9.96 -0.21
CA LEU A 9 6.66 10.19 -1.60
C LEU A 9 5.16 10.52 -1.64
N LYS A 10 4.77 11.29 -2.64
CA LYS A 10 3.37 11.56 -2.92
C LYS A 10 2.63 10.25 -3.19
N PRO A 11 1.57 9.92 -2.43
CA PRO A 11 0.85 8.66 -2.66
C PRO A 11 0.21 8.61 -4.05
N ILE A 12 0.31 7.46 -4.70
CA ILE A 12 -0.26 7.21 -6.03
C ILE A 12 -1.03 5.89 -5.99
N THR A 13 -2.17 5.86 -6.66
CA THR A 13 -2.98 4.64 -6.76
C THR A 13 -2.86 4.04 -8.15
N LYS A 14 -3.08 2.73 -8.25
CA LYS A 14 -3.12 2.04 -9.53
C LYS A 14 -4.30 2.49 -10.38
N LYS A 15 -5.48 2.55 -9.76
CA LYS A 15 -6.72 2.81 -10.50
C LYS A 15 -6.79 4.20 -11.11
N ASN A 16 -6.26 5.20 -10.42
CA ASN A 16 -6.28 6.57 -10.91
C ASN A 16 -5.21 6.84 -11.95
N SER A 17 -4.34 5.86 -12.21
CA SER A 17 -3.24 6.02 -13.15
C SER A 17 -3.14 4.88 -14.15
N GLN A 18 -4.21 4.11 -14.33
CA GLN A 18 -4.25 3.03 -15.30
C GLN A 18 -4.30 3.55 -16.72
N GLN A 19 -3.75 2.78 -17.64
CA GLN A 19 -3.80 3.04 -19.07
C GLN A 19 -4.43 1.86 -19.78
N ILE A 20 -5.21 2.15 -20.84
CA ILE A 20 -5.75 1.12 -21.70
C ILE A 20 -4.82 1.00 -22.89
N VAL A 21 -4.30 -0.21 -23.12
CA VAL A 21 -3.43 -0.49 -24.26
C VAL A 21 -4.04 -1.59 -25.10
N THR A 22 -3.69 -1.62 -26.40
CA THR A 22 -4.17 -2.65 -27.32
C THR A 22 -3.13 -3.75 -27.43
N GLY A 23 -3.54 -4.98 -27.12
CA GLY A 23 -2.68 -6.15 -27.25
C GLY A 23 -2.44 -6.54 -28.70
N LYS A 24 -1.57 -7.55 -28.90
CA LYS A 24 -1.18 -8.04 -30.24
C LYS A 24 -2.35 -8.57 -31.04
N ASN A 25 -3.38 -9.07 -30.39
CA ASN A 25 -4.57 -9.61 -31.04
C ASN A 25 -5.73 -8.63 -31.10
N GLY A 26 -5.44 -7.32 -30.92
CA GLY A 26 -6.45 -6.26 -31.03
C GLY A 26 -7.32 -6.11 -29.80
N ARG A 27 -7.11 -6.89 -28.74
CA ARG A 27 -7.91 -6.80 -27.51
C ARG A 27 -7.33 -5.74 -26.57
N PRO A 28 -8.16 -4.82 -26.05
CA PRO A 28 -7.69 -3.88 -25.07
C PRO A 28 -7.45 -4.54 -23.73
N PHE A 29 -6.45 -4.07 -23.00
CA PHE A 29 -6.21 -4.47 -21.63
C PHE A 29 -5.73 -3.28 -20.82
N ILE A 30 -5.89 -3.35 -19.49
CA ILE A 30 -5.56 -2.27 -18.59
C ILE A 30 -4.23 -2.58 -17.90
N ILE A 31 -3.29 -1.63 -17.96
CA ILE A 31 -2.02 -1.74 -17.25
C ILE A 31 -1.85 -0.52 -16.34
N PRO A 32 -1.07 -0.66 -15.25
CA PRO A 32 -0.70 0.51 -14.45
C PRO A 32 0.05 1.52 -15.29
N SER A 33 -0.16 2.81 -15.01
CA SER A 33 0.54 3.87 -15.74
C SER A 33 2.04 3.88 -15.42
N ALA A 34 2.78 4.61 -16.24
CA ALA A 34 4.20 4.85 -15.97
C ALA A 34 4.39 5.55 -14.62
N ALA A 35 3.46 6.43 -14.23
CA ALA A 35 3.52 7.13 -12.96
C ALA A 35 3.45 6.15 -11.78
N TYR A 36 2.56 5.16 -11.83
CA TYR A 36 2.48 4.16 -10.76
C TYR A 36 3.72 3.29 -10.72
N LYS A 37 4.20 2.84 -11.87
CA LYS A 37 5.42 2.02 -11.95
C LYS A 37 6.63 2.75 -11.37
N LYS A 38 6.74 4.04 -11.66
CA LYS A 38 7.80 4.87 -11.12
C LYS A 38 7.70 5.00 -9.60
N TYR A 39 6.48 5.22 -9.10
CA TYR A 39 6.21 5.29 -7.68
C TYR A 39 6.58 3.98 -6.98
N GLU A 40 6.15 2.86 -7.55
CA GLU A 40 6.44 1.54 -7.00
C GLU A 40 7.94 1.31 -6.84
N LYS A 41 8.73 1.64 -7.87
CA LYS A 41 10.19 1.54 -7.80
C LYS A 41 10.78 2.48 -6.76
N ALA A 42 10.27 3.69 -6.69
CA ALA A 42 10.77 4.71 -5.78
C ALA A 42 10.49 4.37 -4.31
N CYS A 43 9.52 3.50 -4.03
CA CYS A 43 9.21 3.07 -2.68
C CYS A 43 10.27 2.17 -2.07
N LYS A 44 11.07 1.49 -2.88
CA LYS A 44 12.03 0.49 -2.39
C LYS A 44 12.95 0.99 -1.26
N PRO A 45 13.58 2.18 -1.36
CA PRO A 45 14.48 2.65 -0.30
C PRO A 45 13.78 2.91 1.04
N PHE A 46 12.46 3.07 1.02
CA PHE A 46 11.71 3.38 2.23
C PHE A 46 11.16 2.14 2.93
N MET A 47 11.33 0.96 2.32
CA MET A 47 10.81 -0.27 2.90
C MET A 47 11.59 -0.65 4.16
N PRO A 48 10.91 -1.16 5.19
CA PRO A 48 11.59 -1.64 6.39
C PRO A 48 12.39 -2.89 6.08
N LYS A 49 13.49 -3.08 6.80
CA LYS A 49 14.28 -4.29 6.68
C LYS A 49 13.67 -5.36 7.57
N VAL A 50 13.23 -6.44 6.95
CA VAL A 50 12.74 -7.62 7.67
C VAL A 50 13.57 -8.81 7.24
N THR A 51 13.83 -9.73 8.17
CA THR A 51 14.60 -10.93 7.86
C THR A 51 13.83 -11.89 6.98
N GLU A 52 12.51 -11.96 7.21
CA GLU A 52 11.60 -12.80 6.42
C GLU A 52 10.28 -12.05 6.26
N PRO A 53 9.54 -12.31 5.18
CA PRO A 53 8.21 -11.72 5.04
C PRO A 53 7.32 -12.10 6.22
N ILE A 54 6.53 -11.15 6.66
CA ILE A 54 5.58 -11.39 7.75
C ILE A 54 4.51 -12.36 7.27
N ASP A 55 4.36 -13.48 7.98
CA ASP A 55 3.46 -14.57 7.60
C ASP A 55 2.39 -14.87 8.65
N TYR A 56 2.10 -13.90 9.51
CA TYR A 56 1.07 -14.00 10.55
C TYR A 56 0.14 -12.81 10.49
N PRO A 57 -1.05 -12.89 11.12
CA PRO A 57 -2.02 -11.79 11.04
C PRO A 57 -1.50 -10.50 11.64
N VAL A 58 -1.69 -9.41 10.91
CA VAL A 58 -1.28 -8.06 11.33
C VAL A 58 -2.38 -7.06 11.06
N ASN A 59 -2.30 -5.92 11.75
CA ASN A 59 -3.02 -4.71 11.40
C ASN A 59 -2.05 -3.80 10.66
N VAL A 60 -2.41 -3.36 9.47
CA VAL A 60 -1.61 -2.41 8.69
C VAL A 60 -2.31 -1.05 8.76
N LYS A 61 -1.80 -0.19 9.61
CA LYS A 61 -2.29 1.18 9.72
C LYS A 61 -1.50 2.06 8.78
N ALA A 62 -2.19 2.82 7.95
CA ALA A 62 -1.55 3.75 7.03
C ALA A 62 -2.28 5.10 7.04
N VAL A 63 -1.52 6.16 7.22
CA VAL A 63 -2.04 7.52 7.07
C VAL A 63 -1.46 8.06 5.78
N PHE A 64 -2.34 8.34 4.82
CA PHE A 64 -1.95 8.82 3.50
C PHE A 64 -2.09 10.34 3.47
N TYR A 65 -0.97 11.05 3.48
CA TYR A 65 -0.94 12.50 3.39
C TYR A 65 -0.86 12.90 1.92
N MET A 66 -1.99 13.35 1.39
CA MET A 66 -2.11 13.71 -0.01
C MET A 66 -1.61 15.13 -0.26
N GLN A 67 -1.07 15.38 -1.44
CA GLN A 67 -0.57 16.69 -1.84
C GLN A 67 -1.71 17.66 -2.13
N THR A 68 -2.84 17.15 -2.61
CA THR A 68 -4.00 17.95 -2.97
C THR A 68 -5.25 17.39 -2.30
N LYS A 69 -6.33 18.18 -2.30
CA LYS A 69 -7.61 17.75 -1.74
C LYS A 69 -8.51 17.11 -2.78
N ARG A 70 -7.96 16.59 -3.87
CA ARG A 70 -8.73 15.83 -4.85
C ARG A 70 -9.30 14.58 -4.22
N LYS A 71 -10.46 14.16 -4.71
CA LYS A 71 -11.09 12.93 -4.25
C LYS A 71 -10.20 11.73 -4.57
N VAL A 72 -10.00 10.88 -3.58
CA VAL A 72 -9.29 9.61 -3.73
C VAL A 72 -9.96 8.59 -2.82
N ASP A 73 -10.02 7.34 -3.26
CA ASP A 73 -10.60 6.28 -2.43
C ASP A 73 -9.54 5.68 -1.52
N LEU A 74 -9.86 5.62 -0.23
CA LEU A 74 -8.97 5.01 0.76
C LEU A 74 -8.65 3.56 0.40
N THR A 75 -9.63 2.80 -0.09
CA THR A 75 -9.41 1.41 -0.50
C THR A 75 -8.40 1.29 -1.64
N ASN A 76 -8.41 2.21 -2.59
CA ASN A 76 -7.44 2.21 -3.68
C ASN A 76 -6.03 2.51 -3.19
N LEU A 77 -5.91 3.39 -2.19
CA LEU A 77 -4.62 3.68 -1.57
C LEU A 77 -4.08 2.46 -0.83
N HIS A 78 -4.94 1.75 -0.10
CA HIS A 78 -4.56 0.51 0.57
C HIS A 78 -4.13 -0.56 -0.41
N GLU A 79 -4.88 -0.73 -1.50
CA GLU A 79 -4.55 -1.73 -2.52
C GLU A 79 -3.13 -1.51 -3.04
N ALA A 80 -2.79 -0.28 -3.40
CA ALA A 80 -1.46 0.06 -3.90
C ALA A 80 -0.38 -0.19 -2.84
N LEU A 81 -0.61 0.22 -1.60
CA LEU A 81 0.33 0.01 -0.51
C LEU A 81 0.56 -1.47 -0.23
N HIS A 82 -0.52 -2.25 -0.14
CA HIS A 82 -0.43 -3.68 0.16
C HIS A 82 0.36 -4.41 -0.92
N ASP A 83 0.12 -4.08 -2.18
CA ASP A 83 0.87 -4.68 -3.29
C ASP A 83 2.36 -4.36 -3.20
N ILE A 84 2.72 -3.15 -2.80
CA ILE A 84 4.11 -2.74 -2.64
C ILE A 84 4.77 -3.50 -1.49
N LEU A 85 4.06 -3.65 -0.37
CA LEU A 85 4.58 -4.39 0.78
C LEU A 85 4.83 -5.85 0.45
N VAL A 86 3.95 -6.46 -0.33
CA VAL A 86 4.14 -7.85 -0.78
C VAL A 86 5.28 -7.93 -1.79
N LYS A 87 5.33 -7.01 -2.74
CA LYS A 87 6.37 -7.01 -3.77
C LYS A 87 7.78 -6.96 -3.18
N TYR A 88 7.98 -6.15 -2.14
CA TYR A 88 9.29 -5.99 -1.53
C TYR A 88 9.53 -6.91 -0.34
N GLY A 89 8.68 -7.91 -0.17
CA GLY A 89 8.90 -8.95 0.83
C GLY A 89 8.71 -8.54 2.28
N VAL A 90 7.97 -7.46 2.53
CA VAL A 90 7.61 -7.07 3.89
C VAL A 90 6.51 -7.97 4.42
N LEU A 91 5.50 -8.26 3.59
CA LEU A 91 4.41 -9.18 3.89
C LEU A 91 4.46 -10.35 2.91
N GLU A 92 4.09 -11.54 3.40
CA GLU A 92 4.05 -12.71 2.55
C GLU A 92 2.95 -12.61 1.49
N ASP A 93 1.79 -12.07 1.89
CA ASP A 93 0.65 -11.91 1.00
C ASP A 93 -0.24 -10.81 1.57
N ASP A 94 -1.27 -10.42 0.82
CA ASP A 94 -2.22 -9.38 1.25
C ASP A 94 -3.61 -9.94 1.57
N ASN A 95 -3.77 -11.27 1.64
CA ASN A 95 -5.04 -11.86 2.02
C ASN A 95 -5.32 -11.70 3.52
N PHE A 96 -6.54 -12.06 3.97
CA PHE A 96 -6.98 -11.82 5.34
C PHE A 96 -6.19 -12.59 6.39
N LYS A 97 -5.45 -13.62 6.01
CA LYS A 97 -4.59 -14.36 6.95
C LYS A 97 -3.35 -13.57 7.32
N ILE A 98 -2.99 -12.59 6.52
CA ILE A 98 -1.84 -11.71 6.75
C ILE A 98 -2.32 -10.30 7.11
N ILE A 99 -3.15 -9.68 6.26
CA ILE A 99 -3.71 -8.37 6.57
C ILE A 99 -5.12 -8.58 7.12
N GLN A 100 -5.20 -8.68 8.44
CA GLN A 100 -6.47 -8.90 9.11
C GLN A 100 -7.30 -7.63 9.21
N SER A 101 -6.63 -6.50 9.37
CA SER A 101 -7.30 -5.21 9.55
C SER A 101 -6.41 -4.06 9.12
N THR A 102 -7.01 -2.89 8.99
CA THR A 102 -6.33 -1.64 8.65
C THR A 102 -6.75 -0.54 9.61
N ASP A 103 -7.01 -0.90 10.86
CA ASP A 103 -7.54 0.01 11.87
C ASP A 103 -6.64 1.22 12.09
N GLY A 104 -7.25 2.38 12.21
CA GLY A 104 -6.54 3.63 12.41
C GLY A 104 -6.10 4.31 11.13
N SER A 105 -6.32 3.68 9.99
CA SER A 105 -5.95 4.25 8.70
C SER A 105 -6.86 5.40 8.31
N ARG A 106 -6.31 6.35 7.58
CA ARG A 106 -7.09 7.48 7.08
C ARG A 106 -6.35 8.20 5.96
N VAL A 107 -7.08 9.02 5.23
CA VAL A 107 -6.53 9.97 4.27
C VAL A 107 -6.44 11.34 4.96
N SER A 108 -5.32 12.00 4.80
CA SER A 108 -5.09 13.34 5.31
C SER A 108 -4.53 14.22 4.19
N TYR A 109 -4.08 15.40 4.53
CA TYR A 109 -3.60 16.36 3.55
C TYR A 109 -2.34 17.04 4.09
N ASP A 110 -1.29 17.08 3.27
CA ASP A 110 -0.09 17.84 3.57
C ASP A 110 0.55 18.27 2.25
N LYS A 111 0.27 19.49 1.85
CA LYS A 111 0.75 20.02 0.57
C LYS A 111 2.27 20.02 0.47
N TRP A 112 2.95 20.26 1.58
CA TRP A 112 4.39 20.48 1.59
C TRP A 112 5.19 19.21 1.81
N ASN A 113 4.56 18.19 2.39
CA ASN A 113 5.24 16.93 2.65
C ASN A 113 4.27 15.75 2.49
N PRO A 114 3.80 15.50 1.24
CA PRO A 114 2.94 14.35 0.99
C PRO A 114 3.74 13.07 1.25
N ARG A 115 3.09 12.11 1.92
CA ARG A 115 3.77 10.88 2.34
C ARG A 115 2.77 9.84 2.80
N THR A 116 3.24 8.62 3.05
CA THR A 116 2.47 7.57 3.69
C THR A 116 3.19 7.13 4.95
N GLU A 117 2.55 7.28 6.09
CA GLU A 117 3.09 6.79 7.37
C GLU A 117 2.45 5.45 7.66
N VAL A 118 3.27 4.42 7.85
CA VAL A 118 2.82 3.04 7.99
C VAL A 118 3.24 2.47 9.34
N GLU A 119 2.30 1.79 10.00
CA GLU A 119 2.56 1.07 11.23
C GLU A 119 1.94 -0.33 11.11
N ILE A 120 2.78 -1.34 11.19
CA ILE A 120 2.34 -2.74 11.13
C ILE A 120 2.48 -3.32 12.53
N THR A 121 1.37 -3.79 13.09
CA THR A 121 1.34 -4.41 14.41
C THR A 121 0.75 -5.80 14.29
N ARG A 122 1.22 -6.72 15.15
CA ARG A 122 0.64 -8.05 15.20
C ARG A 122 -0.83 -7.93 15.59
N ALA A 123 -1.70 -8.61 14.85
CA ALA A 123 -3.11 -8.63 15.17
C ALA A 123 -3.31 -9.29 16.55
N GLY A 124 -4.21 -8.73 17.32
CA GLY A 124 -4.48 -9.23 18.64
C GLY A 124 -5.15 -10.58 18.64
N ASP A 125 -5.35 -11.11 19.81
CA ASP A 125 -5.94 -12.43 20.01
C ASP A 125 -7.44 -12.44 19.81
N ASP A 126 -7.97 -11.37 19.26
CA ASP A 126 -9.42 -11.18 19.07
C ASP A 126 -10.04 -12.24 18.18
N ILE A 127 -9.24 -12.87 17.34
CA ILE A 127 -9.72 -13.92 16.45
C ILE A 127 -9.56 -15.31 17.02
N GLU A 128 -9.06 -15.42 18.21
CA GLU A 128 -8.92 -16.72 18.86
C GLU A 128 -10.16 -17.15 19.56
N CYS A 129 -11.25 -16.67 19.18
CA CYS A 129 -12.47 -17.07 19.78
C CYS A 129 -12.85 -18.41 19.27
N ASP A 130 -12.24 -19.36 19.74
CA ASP A 130 -12.66 -20.62 19.42
C ASP A 130 -13.66 -20.88 18.60
#